data_dde2dbf96b48a5bd2ae4af9ddbcfe7d2
#
_entry.id   dde2dbf96b48a5bd2ae4af9ddbcfe7d2
#
_cell.length_a   1.000
_cell.length_b   1.000
_cell.length_c   1.000
_cell.angle_alpha   90.00
_cell.angle_beta   90.00
_cell.angle_gamma   90.00
#
_symmetry.space_group_name_H-M   'P 1'
#
loop_
_entity.id
_entity.type
_entity.pdbx_description
1 polymer ?
#
loop_
_entity_poly.entity_id
_entity_poly.type
_entity_poly.pdbx_seq_one_letter_code
_entity_poly.pdbx_strand_id
1 'polypeptide(L)'
;MDTWHDALGGEKQQPYFQEILNAVRQERLSGQIIYPPSADVFNAFRLTAFDRVKAVILGQDPYHGAGQAHGLAFSVRQGIRIPPSLLNIYKELETDIEGFSIPAHGCLTAWAEQGVLLLNTVLTVRAGQAHSHALLGWERFTDTVIRQLATHRKHLVFMLWGGYAQQKRKLIDSQNHLILTAPHPSPLSAYRGFFGCRHFSQANSYLSRHGIDPINWKL
;
A
#
# COMPACT_ATOMS: atom_id res chain seq x y z
N MET A 1 9.63 -19.31 5.38
CA MET A 1 9.89 -17.84 5.37
C MET A 1 8.70 -17.17 6.01
N ASP A 2 8.87 -16.73 7.24
CA ASP A 2 7.73 -16.35 8.08
C ASP A 2 7.77 -14.87 8.49
N THR A 3 8.91 -14.22 8.35
CA THR A 3 9.10 -12.82 8.75
C THR A 3 9.61 -11.95 7.60
N TRP A 4 9.41 -10.64 7.71
CA TRP A 4 10.04 -9.67 6.82
C TRP A 4 11.56 -9.69 6.90
N HIS A 5 12.13 -10.11 8.03
CA HIS A 5 13.58 -10.27 8.16
C HIS A 5 14.08 -11.41 7.25
N ASP A 6 13.39 -12.54 7.25
CA ASP A 6 13.73 -13.67 6.38
C ASP A 6 13.57 -13.30 4.90
N ALA A 7 12.49 -12.58 4.58
CA ALA A 7 12.17 -12.22 3.19
C ALA A 7 13.09 -11.14 2.60
N LEU A 8 13.55 -10.18 3.41
CA LEU A 8 14.19 -8.96 2.96
C LEU A 8 15.57 -8.72 3.59
N GLY A 9 16.06 -9.62 4.45
CA GLY A 9 17.35 -9.43 5.14
C GLY A 9 18.51 -9.24 4.18
N GLY A 10 18.59 -10.07 3.14
CA GLY A 10 19.60 -9.93 2.09
C GLY A 10 19.45 -8.66 1.26
N GLU A 11 18.20 -8.24 0.99
CA GLU A 11 17.92 -7.03 0.21
C GLU A 11 18.35 -5.77 0.96
N LYS A 12 18.16 -5.74 2.28
CA LYS A 12 18.58 -4.61 3.12
C LYS A 12 20.10 -4.42 3.17
N GLN A 13 20.88 -5.44 2.86
CA GLN A 13 22.36 -5.38 2.80
C GLN A 13 22.87 -4.91 1.43
N GLN A 14 22.00 -4.82 0.42
CA GLN A 14 22.40 -4.39 -0.92
C GLN A 14 22.84 -2.92 -0.93
N PRO A 15 23.90 -2.57 -1.70
CA PRO A 15 24.40 -1.20 -1.77
C PRO A 15 23.33 -0.17 -2.12
N TYR A 16 22.47 -0.46 -3.11
CA TYR A 16 21.42 0.47 -3.52
C TYR A 16 20.47 0.83 -2.37
N PHE A 17 20.13 -0.15 -1.49
CA PHE A 17 19.23 0.11 -0.37
C PHE A 17 19.90 1.05 0.65
N GLN A 18 21.18 0.84 0.93
CA GLN A 18 21.95 1.74 1.80
C GLN A 18 22.10 3.14 1.18
N GLU A 19 22.28 3.23 -0.14
CA GLU A 19 22.32 4.50 -0.87
C GLU A 19 21.00 5.27 -0.75
N ILE A 20 19.84 4.60 -0.87
CA ILE A 20 18.53 5.23 -0.64
C ILE A 20 18.44 5.80 0.76
N LEU A 21 18.76 4.99 1.79
CA LEU A 21 18.66 5.42 3.18
C LEU A 21 19.59 6.61 3.47
N ASN A 22 20.82 6.57 2.92
CA ASN A 22 21.76 7.66 3.06
C ASN A 22 21.28 8.93 2.35
N ALA A 23 20.75 8.83 1.13
CA ALA A 23 20.23 9.99 0.40
C ALA A 23 19.08 10.66 1.19
N VAL A 24 18.11 9.89 1.65
CA VAL A 24 16.98 10.41 2.46
C VAL A 24 17.49 11.04 3.77
N ARG A 25 18.49 10.42 4.42
CA ARG A 25 19.10 10.95 5.65
C ARG A 25 19.80 12.28 5.38
N GLN A 26 20.59 12.39 4.31
CA GLN A 26 21.31 13.60 3.95
C GLN A 26 20.35 14.75 3.63
N GLU A 27 19.26 14.48 2.92
CA GLU A 27 18.25 15.50 2.67
C GLU A 27 17.61 16.00 3.98
N ARG A 28 17.29 15.11 4.92
CA ARG A 28 16.78 15.52 6.24
C ARG A 28 17.78 16.35 7.02
N LEU A 29 19.07 15.98 6.99
CA LEU A 29 20.14 16.72 7.66
C LEU A 29 20.38 18.09 7.02
N SER A 30 20.14 18.24 5.72
CA SER A 30 20.23 19.53 5.02
C SER A 30 19.00 20.44 5.22
N GLY A 31 18.03 20.03 6.06
CA GLY A 31 16.85 20.82 6.37
C GLY A 31 15.65 20.54 5.46
N GLN A 32 15.72 19.57 4.53
CA GLN A 32 14.58 19.15 3.72
C GLN A 32 13.53 18.41 4.59
N ILE A 33 12.29 18.83 4.46
CA ILE A 33 11.18 18.11 5.11
C ILE A 33 10.81 16.93 4.21
N ILE A 34 10.95 15.72 4.73
CA ILE A 34 10.66 14.46 4.03
C ILE A 34 9.53 13.73 4.74
N TYR A 35 8.53 13.30 4.00
CA TYR A 35 7.42 12.48 4.50
C TYR A 35 7.54 11.03 4.03
N PRO A 36 7.01 10.07 4.83
CA PRO A 36 6.58 10.23 6.22
C PRO A 36 7.75 10.51 7.16
N PRO A 37 7.52 10.82 8.45
CA PRO A 37 8.58 10.88 9.47
C PRO A 37 9.42 9.60 9.46
N SER A 38 10.69 9.69 9.84
CA SER A 38 11.63 8.54 9.75
C SER A 38 11.11 7.27 10.44
N ALA A 39 10.43 7.43 11.59
CA ALA A 39 9.87 6.30 12.33
C ALA A 39 8.75 5.57 11.58
N ASP A 40 8.13 6.21 10.58
CA ASP A 40 6.96 5.67 9.89
C ASP A 40 7.26 5.16 8.47
N VAL A 41 8.46 5.35 7.94
CA VAL A 41 8.82 4.94 6.57
C VAL A 41 8.49 3.47 6.29
N PHE A 42 8.72 2.60 7.28
CA PHE A 42 8.47 1.16 7.20
C PHE A 42 7.23 0.70 7.98
N ASN A 43 6.28 1.59 8.21
CA ASN A 43 5.11 1.31 9.03
C ASN A 43 4.21 0.19 8.48
N ALA A 44 4.09 0.09 7.14
CA ALA A 44 3.35 -0.99 6.49
C ALA A 44 3.88 -2.38 6.90
N PHE A 45 5.19 -2.54 6.97
CA PHE A 45 5.84 -3.81 7.36
C PHE A 45 5.73 -4.09 8.87
N ARG A 46 5.66 -3.04 9.67
CA ARG A 46 5.55 -3.15 11.13
C ARG A 46 4.15 -3.55 11.57
N LEU A 47 3.13 -3.03 10.89
CA LEU A 47 1.72 -3.29 11.20
C LEU A 47 1.19 -4.57 10.56
N THR A 48 1.76 -4.99 9.44
CA THR A 48 1.34 -6.20 8.72
C THR A 48 2.52 -7.17 8.64
N ALA A 49 2.54 -8.19 9.49
CA ALA A 49 3.59 -9.22 9.48
C ALA A 49 3.55 -10.03 8.17
N PHE A 50 4.70 -10.52 7.71
CA PHE A 50 4.85 -11.22 6.42
C PHE A 50 3.90 -12.42 6.28
N ASP A 51 3.84 -13.25 7.31
CA ASP A 51 2.98 -14.44 7.40
C ASP A 51 1.49 -14.11 7.57
N ARG A 52 1.16 -12.86 7.95
CA ARG A 52 -0.22 -12.39 8.15
C ARG A 52 -0.81 -11.66 6.94
N VAL A 53 0.00 -11.38 5.90
CA VAL A 53 -0.51 -10.71 4.69
C VAL A 53 -1.62 -11.54 4.05
N LYS A 54 -2.76 -10.92 3.80
CA LYS A 54 -3.93 -11.46 3.08
C LYS A 54 -4.18 -10.72 1.78
N ALA A 55 -4.05 -9.40 1.81
CA ALA A 55 -4.23 -8.53 0.66
C ALA A 55 -3.10 -7.50 0.58
N VAL A 56 -2.77 -7.09 -0.65
CA VAL A 56 -1.81 -6.04 -0.93
C VAL A 56 -2.52 -4.97 -1.75
N ILE A 57 -2.51 -3.74 -1.25
CA ILE A 57 -2.99 -2.56 -1.98
C ILE A 57 -1.79 -1.69 -2.28
N LEU A 58 -1.52 -1.45 -3.57
CA LEU A 58 -0.37 -0.65 -3.99
C LEU A 58 -0.77 0.81 -4.18
N GLY A 59 -0.07 1.71 -3.47
CA GLY A 59 -0.02 3.13 -3.75
C GLY A 59 1.24 3.51 -4.54
N GLN A 60 1.37 4.76 -4.92
CA GLN A 60 2.53 5.26 -5.66
C GLN A 60 3.59 5.83 -4.71
N ASP A 61 3.43 7.04 -4.25
CA ASP A 61 4.29 7.70 -3.27
C ASP A 61 3.46 8.24 -2.10
N PRO A 62 4.10 8.58 -0.96
CA PRO A 62 3.38 9.10 0.19
C PRO A 62 2.72 10.45 -0.13
N TYR A 63 1.69 10.79 0.61
CA TYR A 63 1.17 12.17 0.61
C TYR A 63 2.28 13.15 0.99
N HIS A 64 2.38 14.25 0.25
CA HIS A 64 3.43 15.27 0.44
C HIS A 64 2.97 16.48 1.26
N GLY A 65 1.74 16.49 1.75
CA GLY A 65 1.21 17.51 2.67
C GLY A 65 1.60 17.23 4.12
N ALA A 66 1.71 18.30 4.90
CA ALA A 66 2.08 18.22 6.32
C ALA A 66 1.10 17.34 7.12
N GLY A 67 1.63 16.43 7.93
CA GLY A 67 0.87 15.57 8.83
C GLY A 67 0.07 14.45 8.18
N GLN A 68 0.05 14.34 6.84
CA GLN A 68 -0.75 13.34 6.13
C GLN A 68 -0.14 11.93 6.20
N ALA A 69 1.04 11.75 5.63
CA ALA A 69 1.66 10.43 5.48
C ALA A 69 2.13 9.84 6.81
N HIS A 70 1.86 8.55 7.00
CA HIS A 70 2.34 7.78 8.13
C HIS A 70 2.79 6.35 7.75
N GLY A 71 3.22 6.17 6.50
CA GLY A 71 3.82 4.93 6.01
C GLY A 71 2.84 3.85 5.57
N LEU A 72 1.57 4.18 5.40
CA LEU A 72 0.53 3.32 4.82
C LEU A 72 -0.05 3.97 3.58
N ALA A 73 -0.09 3.24 2.46
CA ALA A 73 -0.67 3.72 1.21
C ALA A 73 -2.13 4.14 1.39
N PHE A 74 -2.51 5.26 0.78
CA PHE A 74 -3.84 5.89 0.84
C PHE A 74 -4.27 6.42 2.21
N SER A 75 -3.64 6.00 3.30
CA SER A 75 -4.00 6.35 4.66
C SER A 75 -3.45 7.71 5.09
N VAL A 76 -4.21 8.42 5.91
CA VAL A 76 -3.76 9.61 6.63
C VAL A 76 -3.95 9.42 8.13
N ARG A 77 -3.25 10.22 8.93
CA ARG A 77 -3.42 10.22 10.38
C ARG A 77 -4.83 10.67 10.77
N GLN A 78 -5.27 10.24 11.94
CA GLN A 78 -6.52 10.77 12.52
C GLN A 78 -6.45 12.30 12.67
N GLY A 79 -7.60 12.96 12.48
CA GLY A 79 -7.69 14.43 12.50
C GLY A 79 -7.27 15.12 11.20
N ILE A 80 -6.70 14.39 10.25
CA ILE A 80 -6.39 14.90 8.91
C ILE A 80 -7.59 14.69 7.99
N ARG A 81 -7.88 15.71 7.17
CA ARG A 81 -8.93 15.61 6.15
C ARG A 81 -8.72 14.40 5.24
N ILE A 82 -9.78 13.65 5.00
CA ILE A 82 -9.75 12.48 4.10
C ILE A 82 -9.38 12.93 2.68
N PRO A 83 -8.29 12.38 2.09
CA PRO A 83 -7.89 12.74 0.73
C PRO A 83 -8.91 12.27 -0.31
N PRO A 84 -9.01 12.93 -1.47
CA PRO A 84 -10.02 12.62 -2.50
C PRO A 84 -9.99 11.17 -2.99
N SER A 85 -8.80 10.58 -3.19
CA SER A 85 -8.69 9.17 -3.59
C SER A 85 -9.21 8.23 -2.52
N LEU A 86 -8.92 8.48 -1.26
CA LEU A 86 -9.42 7.67 -0.14
C LEU A 86 -10.94 7.83 0.03
N LEU A 87 -11.47 9.03 -0.15
CA LEU A 87 -12.91 9.23 -0.14
C LEU A 87 -13.61 8.40 -1.24
N ASN A 88 -13.00 8.29 -2.41
CA ASN A 88 -13.54 7.44 -3.48
C ASN A 88 -13.42 5.95 -3.16
N ILE A 89 -12.37 5.51 -2.47
CA ILE A 89 -12.26 4.16 -1.93
C ILE A 89 -13.41 3.88 -0.96
N TYR A 90 -13.72 4.81 -0.06
CA TYR A 90 -14.83 4.67 0.88
C TYR A 90 -16.21 4.63 0.19
N LYS A 91 -16.41 5.44 -0.86
CA LYS A 91 -17.64 5.40 -1.67
C LYS A 91 -17.84 4.05 -2.37
N GLU A 92 -16.76 3.48 -2.89
CA GLU A 92 -16.82 2.12 -3.46
C GLU A 92 -17.15 1.08 -2.39
N LEU A 93 -16.52 1.16 -1.22
CA LEU A 93 -16.83 0.30 -0.08
C LEU A 93 -18.30 0.38 0.37
N GLU A 94 -18.87 1.58 0.38
CA GLU A 94 -20.26 1.80 0.78
C GLU A 94 -21.26 1.08 -0.15
N THR A 95 -20.89 0.95 -1.43
CA THR A 95 -21.71 0.21 -2.40
C THR A 95 -21.39 -1.30 -2.45
N ASP A 96 -20.17 -1.71 -2.11
CA ASP A 96 -19.69 -3.09 -2.26
C ASP A 96 -19.85 -3.92 -0.98
N ILE A 97 -19.76 -3.29 0.20
CA ILE A 97 -19.79 -3.98 1.50
C ILE A 97 -21.05 -3.58 2.28
N GLU A 98 -21.90 -4.56 2.52
CA GLU A 98 -23.13 -4.35 3.27
C GLU A 98 -22.88 -3.80 4.68
N GLY A 99 -23.57 -2.72 5.01
CA GLY A 99 -23.46 -2.05 6.30
C GLY A 99 -22.15 -1.31 6.52
N PHE A 100 -21.36 -1.05 5.46
CA PHE A 100 -20.27 -0.07 5.51
C PHE A 100 -20.84 1.34 5.53
N SER A 101 -20.30 2.20 6.37
CA SER A 101 -20.57 3.63 6.36
C SER A 101 -19.24 4.39 6.32
N ILE A 102 -19.21 5.48 5.58
CA ILE A 102 -17.99 6.29 5.43
C ILE A 102 -17.58 6.84 6.80
N PRO A 103 -16.37 6.50 7.29
CA PRO A 103 -15.90 6.95 8.59
C PRO A 103 -15.56 8.46 8.56
N ALA A 104 -15.51 9.07 9.74
CA ALA A 104 -15.11 10.49 9.88
C ALA A 104 -13.58 10.68 9.78
N HIS A 105 -12.80 9.64 9.61
CA HIS A 105 -11.32 9.67 9.54
C HIS A 105 -10.78 8.91 8.35
N GLY A 106 -9.52 9.18 7.98
CA GLY A 106 -8.81 8.51 6.89
C GLY A 106 -7.70 7.56 7.35
N CYS A 107 -7.73 7.10 8.61
CA CYS A 107 -6.71 6.20 9.14
C CYS A 107 -7.07 4.74 8.87
N LEU A 108 -6.23 4.04 8.10
CA LEU A 108 -6.43 2.65 7.67
C LEU A 108 -5.61 1.64 8.50
N THR A 109 -5.12 2.03 9.67
CA THR A 109 -4.34 1.14 10.55
C THR A 109 -5.08 -0.16 10.87
N ALA A 110 -6.39 -0.10 11.10
CA ALA A 110 -7.20 -1.29 11.37
C ALA A 110 -7.23 -2.30 10.21
N TRP A 111 -7.07 -1.87 8.96
CA TRP A 111 -6.88 -2.79 7.83
C TRP A 111 -5.50 -3.43 7.85
N ALA A 112 -4.46 -2.64 8.10
CA ALA A 112 -3.08 -3.14 8.15
C ALA A 112 -2.92 -4.24 9.23
N GLU A 113 -3.50 -4.04 10.40
CA GLU A 113 -3.49 -4.99 11.52
C GLU A 113 -4.23 -6.30 11.21
N GLN A 114 -5.14 -6.31 10.24
CA GLN A 114 -5.85 -7.50 9.78
C GLN A 114 -5.13 -8.25 8.63
N GLY A 115 -4.02 -7.74 8.14
CA GLY A 115 -3.26 -8.38 7.06
C GLY A 115 -3.40 -7.69 5.69
N VAL A 116 -3.87 -6.44 5.64
CA VAL A 116 -3.85 -5.62 4.42
C VAL A 116 -2.52 -4.87 4.36
N LEU A 117 -1.60 -5.30 3.52
CA LEU A 117 -0.36 -4.57 3.28
C LEU A 117 -0.64 -3.34 2.40
N LEU A 118 -0.67 -2.17 3.01
CA LEU A 118 -0.87 -0.88 2.36
C LEU A 118 0.50 -0.32 1.95
N LEU A 119 0.99 -0.72 0.77
CA LEU A 119 2.36 -0.49 0.33
C LEU A 119 2.43 0.58 -0.75
N ASN A 120 3.13 1.68 -0.50
CA ASN A 120 3.57 2.58 -1.56
C ASN A 120 4.78 1.99 -2.29
N THR A 121 4.88 2.18 -3.60
CA THR A 121 6.04 1.72 -4.38
C THR A 121 7.28 2.59 -4.15
N VAL A 122 7.08 3.86 -3.80
CA VAL A 122 8.10 4.80 -3.33
C VAL A 122 7.79 5.16 -1.88
N LEU A 123 8.74 4.98 -0.95
CA LEU A 123 8.43 5.05 0.49
C LEU A 123 8.66 6.43 1.12
N THR A 124 9.25 7.36 0.40
CA THR A 124 9.50 8.73 0.89
C THR A 124 9.22 9.78 -0.18
N VAL A 125 8.95 11.01 0.24
CA VAL A 125 8.69 12.14 -0.64
C VAL A 125 9.10 13.46 0.05
N ARG A 126 9.58 14.45 -0.71
CA ARG A 126 9.80 15.81 -0.18
C ARG A 126 8.47 16.53 0.03
N ALA A 127 8.40 17.35 1.08
CA ALA A 127 7.23 18.17 1.35
C ALA A 127 6.84 19.03 0.14
N GLY A 128 5.57 19.00 -0.25
CA GLY A 128 5.04 19.75 -1.38
C GLY A 128 5.48 19.29 -2.77
N GLN A 129 6.30 18.23 -2.91
CA GLN A 129 6.90 17.83 -4.17
C GLN A 129 6.57 16.36 -4.50
N ALA A 130 5.38 16.13 -5.07
CA ALA A 130 5.02 14.79 -5.54
C ALA A 130 6.10 14.20 -6.46
N HIS A 131 6.29 12.88 -6.38
CA HIS A 131 7.29 12.11 -7.16
C HIS A 131 8.76 12.51 -6.97
N SER A 132 9.09 13.36 -6.00
CA SER A 132 10.47 13.86 -5.80
C SER A 132 11.50 12.76 -5.51
N HIS A 133 11.07 11.60 -4.97
CA HIS A 133 11.93 10.45 -4.69
C HIS A 133 11.72 9.26 -5.63
N ALA A 134 11.03 9.45 -6.75
CA ALA A 134 10.74 8.37 -7.71
C ALA A 134 12.02 7.71 -8.26
N LEU A 135 13.12 8.44 -8.37
CA LEU A 135 14.39 7.95 -8.92
C LEU A 135 15.40 7.49 -7.87
N LEU A 136 15.07 7.51 -6.58
CA LEU A 136 15.98 7.07 -5.52
C LEU A 136 16.21 5.55 -5.47
N GLY A 137 15.37 4.76 -6.16
CA GLY A 137 15.53 3.30 -6.19
C GLY A 137 14.56 2.55 -5.26
N TRP A 138 13.62 3.22 -4.58
CA TRP A 138 12.61 2.58 -3.74
C TRP A 138 11.82 1.49 -4.46
N GLU A 139 11.53 1.68 -5.75
CA GLU A 139 10.79 0.70 -6.53
C GLU A 139 11.51 -0.65 -6.65
N ARG A 140 12.84 -0.67 -6.72
CA ARG A 140 13.61 -1.90 -6.71
C ARG A 140 13.36 -2.69 -5.43
N PHE A 141 13.35 -2.00 -4.28
CA PHE A 141 13.06 -2.61 -2.98
C PHE A 141 11.63 -3.11 -2.90
N THR A 142 10.65 -2.29 -3.25
CA THR A 142 9.22 -2.67 -3.18
C THR A 142 8.84 -3.71 -4.22
N ASP A 143 9.48 -3.75 -5.38
CA ASP A 143 9.35 -4.85 -6.35
C ASP A 143 9.84 -6.17 -5.75
N THR A 144 10.94 -6.14 -4.98
CA THR A 144 11.40 -7.33 -4.24
C THR A 144 10.39 -7.75 -3.19
N VAL A 145 9.78 -6.83 -2.45
CA VAL A 145 8.70 -7.13 -1.50
C VAL A 145 7.56 -7.89 -2.18
N ILE A 146 7.09 -7.40 -3.33
CA ILE A 146 6.01 -8.02 -4.10
C ILE A 146 6.42 -9.43 -4.56
N ARG A 147 7.64 -9.60 -5.09
CA ARG A 147 8.14 -10.92 -5.52
C ARG A 147 8.23 -11.91 -4.36
N GLN A 148 8.75 -11.48 -3.20
CA GLN A 148 8.86 -12.35 -2.03
C GLN A 148 7.50 -12.82 -1.55
N LEU A 149 6.50 -11.94 -1.50
CA LEU A 149 5.13 -12.33 -1.18
C LEU A 149 4.57 -13.29 -2.24
N ALA A 150 4.71 -12.97 -3.51
CA ALA A 150 4.17 -13.79 -4.60
C ALA A 150 4.84 -15.19 -4.69
N THR A 151 6.10 -15.31 -4.26
CA THR A 151 6.84 -16.59 -4.31
C THR A 151 6.59 -17.45 -3.08
N HIS A 152 6.54 -16.84 -1.89
CA HIS A 152 6.57 -17.58 -0.62
C HIS A 152 5.22 -17.68 0.09
N ARG A 153 4.22 -16.95 -0.39
CA ARG A 153 2.85 -17.00 0.12
C ARG A 153 1.92 -17.60 -0.94
N LYS A 154 0.73 -17.98 -0.52
CA LYS A 154 -0.34 -18.48 -1.41
C LYS A 154 -1.64 -17.78 -1.10
N HIS A 155 -2.49 -17.70 -2.11
CA HIS A 155 -3.85 -17.18 -1.99
C HIS A 155 -3.94 -15.75 -1.46
N LEU A 156 -2.95 -14.90 -1.84
CA LEU A 156 -3.01 -13.46 -1.59
C LEU A 156 -3.91 -12.78 -2.62
N VAL A 157 -4.45 -11.62 -2.24
CA VAL A 157 -5.18 -10.73 -3.14
C VAL A 157 -4.32 -9.50 -3.42
N PHE A 158 -4.04 -9.22 -4.69
CA PHE A 158 -3.34 -8.00 -5.10
C PHE A 158 -4.33 -7.04 -5.77
N MET A 159 -4.53 -5.88 -5.18
CA MET A 159 -5.36 -4.80 -5.71
C MET A 159 -4.47 -3.75 -6.37
N LEU A 160 -4.51 -3.70 -7.70
CA LEU A 160 -3.65 -2.87 -8.53
C LEU A 160 -4.49 -1.80 -9.23
N TRP A 161 -4.50 -0.61 -8.66
CA TRP A 161 -5.31 0.52 -9.12
C TRP A 161 -4.50 1.53 -9.90
N GLY A 162 -4.88 1.74 -11.17
CA GLY A 162 -4.21 2.61 -12.11
C GLY A 162 -3.04 1.94 -12.85
N GLY A 163 -2.64 2.52 -13.97
CA GLY A 163 -1.63 1.94 -14.87
C GLY A 163 -0.28 1.71 -14.20
N TYR A 164 0.11 2.58 -13.27
CA TYR A 164 1.37 2.46 -12.55
C TYR A 164 1.41 1.20 -11.66
N ALA A 165 0.38 0.98 -10.85
CA ALA A 165 0.29 -0.22 -10.01
C ALA A 165 0.14 -1.49 -10.88
N GLN A 166 -0.61 -1.42 -11.98
CA GLN A 166 -0.83 -2.55 -12.89
C GLN A 166 0.44 -3.05 -13.57
N GLN A 167 1.47 -2.22 -13.75
CA GLN A 167 2.78 -2.66 -14.25
C GLN A 167 3.44 -3.70 -13.35
N LYS A 168 3.09 -3.73 -12.06
CA LYS A 168 3.60 -4.69 -11.08
C LYS A 168 2.99 -6.09 -11.24
N ARG A 169 1.92 -6.25 -12.02
CA ARG A 169 1.28 -7.54 -12.31
C ARG A 169 2.27 -8.61 -12.81
N LYS A 170 3.28 -8.20 -13.58
CA LYS A 170 4.33 -9.09 -14.10
C LYS A 170 5.21 -9.74 -13.01
N LEU A 171 5.15 -9.25 -11.78
CA LEU A 171 5.90 -9.77 -10.63
C LEU A 171 5.10 -10.81 -9.85
N ILE A 172 3.84 -11.07 -10.21
CA ILE A 172 2.88 -11.85 -9.43
C ILE A 172 2.42 -13.05 -10.25
N ASP A 173 2.54 -14.24 -9.69
CA ASP A 173 1.98 -15.45 -10.29
C ASP A 173 0.46 -15.50 -10.09
N SER A 174 -0.28 -15.35 -11.19
CA SER A 174 -1.75 -15.37 -11.19
C SER A 174 -2.38 -16.74 -10.92
N GLN A 175 -1.60 -17.82 -10.95
CA GLN A 175 -2.10 -19.17 -10.63
C GLN A 175 -2.28 -19.35 -9.12
N ASN A 176 -1.43 -18.68 -8.34
CA ASN A 176 -1.40 -18.81 -6.88
C ASN A 176 -2.08 -17.64 -6.14
N HIS A 177 -2.46 -16.57 -6.85
CA HIS A 177 -2.98 -15.33 -6.27
C HIS A 177 -4.12 -14.75 -7.08
N LEU A 178 -5.00 -14.00 -6.42
CA LEU A 178 -6.00 -13.17 -7.09
C LEU A 178 -5.41 -11.80 -7.41
N ILE A 179 -5.47 -11.39 -8.67
CA ILE A 179 -5.06 -10.06 -9.11
C ILE A 179 -6.29 -9.30 -9.59
N LEU A 180 -6.62 -8.23 -8.87
CA LEU A 180 -7.75 -7.34 -9.19
C LEU A 180 -7.20 -6.02 -9.72
N THR A 181 -7.66 -5.62 -10.91
CA THR A 181 -7.21 -4.39 -11.58
C THR A 181 -8.39 -3.46 -11.84
N ALA A 182 -8.20 -2.17 -11.57
CA ALA A 182 -9.17 -1.11 -11.87
C ALA A 182 -8.43 0.19 -12.20
N PRO A 183 -9.10 1.20 -12.77
CA PRO A 183 -8.57 2.56 -12.81
C PRO A 183 -8.23 3.06 -11.41
N HIS A 184 -7.37 4.08 -11.32
CA HIS A 184 -6.99 4.66 -10.03
C HIS A 184 -8.20 5.36 -9.36
N PRO A 185 -8.34 5.29 -8.01
CA PRO A 185 -9.46 5.91 -7.30
C PRO A 185 -9.45 7.45 -7.26
N SER A 186 -8.45 8.10 -7.86
CA SER A 186 -8.43 9.57 -7.93
C SER A 186 -9.67 10.13 -8.64
N PRO A 187 -10.11 11.37 -8.32
CA PRO A 187 -11.22 12.02 -9.01
C PRO A 187 -11.06 12.07 -10.54
N LEU A 188 -9.83 12.04 -11.05
CA LEU A 188 -9.53 12.08 -12.49
C LEU A 188 -9.88 10.77 -13.22
N SER A 189 -10.00 9.66 -12.53
CA SER A 189 -10.14 8.34 -13.15
C SER A 189 -11.17 7.41 -12.48
N ALA A 190 -11.65 7.70 -11.29
CA ALA A 190 -12.54 6.81 -10.54
C ALA A 190 -13.82 6.44 -11.31
N TYR A 191 -14.40 7.38 -12.06
CA TYR A 191 -15.58 7.15 -12.89
C TYR A 191 -15.33 6.33 -14.16
N ARG A 192 -14.07 6.02 -14.46
CA ARG A 192 -13.70 5.19 -15.63
C ARG A 192 -13.68 3.70 -15.32
N GLY A 193 -14.19 3.28 -14.17
CA GLY A 193 -14.31 1.87 -13.78
C GLY A 193 -13.71 1.48 -12.44
N PHE A 194 -13.29 2.44 -11.59
CA PHE A 194 -13.00 2.15 -10.18
C PHE A 194 -14.31 1.97 -9.41
N PHE A 195 -15.25 2.89 -9.56
CA PHE A 195 -16.60 2.70 -9.02
C PHE A 195 -17.28 1.54 -9.70
N GLY A 196 -17.80 0.60 -8.89
CA GLY A 196 -18.40 -0.65 -9.33
C GLY A 196 -17.42 -1.79 -9.57
N CYS A 197 -16.11 -1.62 -9.28
CA CYS A 197 -15.12 -2.68 -9.44
C CYS A 197 -15.28 -3.82 -8.42
N ARG A 198 -15.91 -3.57 -7.28
CA ARG A 198 -16.26 -4.56 -6.25
C ARG A 198 -15.06 -5.38 -5.74
N HIS A 199 -13.92 -4.79 -5.66
CA HIS A 199 -12.68 -5.48 -5.29
C HIS A 199 -12.71 -5.99 -3.84
N PHE A 200 -13.41 -5.31 -2.93
CA PHE A 200 -13.44 -5.65 -1.51
C PHE A 200 -14.25 -6.91 -1.24
N SER A 201 -15.43 -7.03 -1.82
CA SER A 201 -16.24 -8.26 -1.75
C SER A 201 -15.61 -9.41 -2.52
N GLN A 202 -15.00 -9.16 -3.67
CA GLN A 202 -14.26 -10.18 -4.43
C GLN A 202 -13.06 -10.71 -3.64
N ALA A 203 -12.31 -9.82 -2.96
CA ALA A 203 -11.20 -10.21 -2.09
C ALA A 203 -11.68 -11.15 -0.98
N ASN A 204 -12.74 -10.76 -0.26
CA ASN A 204 -13.28 -11.57 0.83
C ASN A 204 -13.84 -12.91 0.33
N SER A 205 -14.52 -12.94 -0.81
CA SER A 205 -14.99 -14.18 -1.44
C SER A 205 -13.84 -15.12 -1.80
N TYR A 206 -12.73 -14.57 -2.33
CA TYR A 206 -11.54 -15.35 -2.66
C TYR A 206 -10.87 -15.90 -1.41
N LEU A 207 -10.63 -15.08 -0.40
CA LEU A 207 -10.02 -15.49 0.87
C LEU A 207 -10.81 -16.60 1.54
N SER A 208 -12.13 -16.42 1.66
CA SER A 208 -13.02 -17.42 2.28
C SER A 208 -13.00 -18.77 1.54
N ARG A 209 -12.97 -18.76 0.20
CA ARG A 209 -12.85 -20.01 -0.60
C ARG A 209 -11.56 -20.76 -0.36
N HIS A 210 -10.51 -20.10 0.12
CA HIS A 210 -9.23 -20.71 0.44
C HIS A 210 -9.03 -20.93 1.95
N GLY A 211 -10.09 -20.83 2.76
CA GLY A 211 -10.03 -21.05 4.20
C GLY A 211 -9.30 -19.95 4.98
N ILE A 212 -9.19 -18.76 4.38
CA ILE A 212 -8.58 -17.59 5.01
C ILE A 212 -9.70 -16.67 5.50
N ASP A 213 -9.60 -16.21 6.75
CA ASP A 213 -10.59 -15.30 7.32
C ASP A 213 -10.73 -14.02 6.47
N PRO A 214 -11.96 -13.62 6.13
CA PRO A 214 -12.18 -12.38 5.39
C PRO A 214 -11.70 -11.15 6.16
N ILE A 215 -11.49 -10.07 5.44
CA ILE A 215 -11.10 -8.78 6.01
C ILE A 215 -12.37 -8.04 6.42
N ASN A 216 -12.39 -7.54 7.66
CA ASN A 216 -13.41 -6.58 8.05
C ASN A 216 -13.02 -5.20 7.53
N TRP A 217 -13.65 -4.76 6.46
CA TRP A 217 -13.38 -3.48 5.84
C TRP A 217 -13.97 -2.28 6.60
N LYS A 218 -14.83 -2.49 7.59
CA LYS A 218 -15.43 -1.42 8.42
C LYS A 218 -14.36 -0.81 9.34
N LEU A 219 -14.41 0.52 9.51
CA LEU A 219 -13.42 1.31 10.26
C LEU A 219 -14.07 2.03 11.45
#